data_193d6339893b0d06a67e0801b9687c8d
#
_entry.id   193d6339893b0d06a67e0801b9687c8d
#
_cell.length_a   1.000
_cell.length_b   1.000
_cell.length_c   1.000
_cell.angle_alpha   90.00
_cell.angle_beta   90.00
_cell.angle_gamma   90.00
#
_symmetry.space_group_name_H-M   'P 1'
#
loop_
_entity.id
_entity.type
_entity.pdbx_description
1 polymer ?
#
loop_
_entity_poly.entity_id
_entity_poly.type
_entity_poly.pdbx_seq_one_letter_code
_entity_poly.pdbx_strand_id
1 'polypeptide(L)'
;MIACHRKDVIGQQESGKVIYQPRAGVIANRECMDWQVYLAKAKNNLHTAQSAYAQRDFDSCTSRAYFAVFHAEIAALIKLTAFRQDRWGHDRVQEEFNRQFVRSRKVFPASLQSIHNDLFGRRHIADYTAQHVSVRIAERCLRRATEMVTHIVGVLEAP
;
A
#
# COMPACT_ATOMS: atom_id res chain seq x y z
N MET A 1 16.27 -4.77 -21.77
CA MET A 1 17.43 -5.15 -20.96
C MET A 1 18.13 -3.87 -20.51
N ILE A 2 17.84 -3.38 -19.31
CA ILE A 2 18.51 -2.21 -18.75
C ILE A 2 19.30 -2.71 -17.54
N ALA A 3 20.62 -2.70 -17.69
CA ALA A 3 21.57 -3.15 -16.70
C ALA A 3 21.58 -2.19 -15.50
N CYS A 4 21.31 -2.73 -14.30
CA CYS A 4 21.47 -2.02 -13.05
C CYS A 4 22.96 -1.92 -12.73
N HIS A 5 23.59 -0.77 -13.00
CA HIS A 5 24.98 -0.55 -12.61
C HIS A 5 25.07 -0.26 -11.10
N ARG A 6 25.50 -1.28 -10.37
CA ARG A 6 26.09 -1.11 -9.03
C ARG A 6 27.47 -0.45 -9.20
N LYS A 7 27.60 0.82 -8.92
CA LYS A 7 28.83 1.48 -8.47
C LYS A 7 28.56 2.97 -8.31
N ASP A 8 28.30 3.41 -7.10
CA ASP A 8 28.56 4.76 -6.61
C ASP A 8 28.44 4.77 -5.08
N VAL A 9 29.34 4.00 -4.47
CA VAL A 9 29.58 4.07 -3.03
C VAL A 9 30.96 4.70 -2.84
N ILE A 10 31.00 5.96 -2.41
CA ILE A 10 32.24 6.55 -1.90
C ILE A 10 32.17 6.41 -0.38
N GLY A 11 32.87 5.39 0.14
CA GLY A 11 33.07 5.22 1.57
C GLY A 11 34.30 6.00 2.01
N GLN A 12 34.13 6.98 2.89
CA GLN A 12 35.23 7.46 3.74
C GLN A 12 35.16 6.71 5.07
N GLN A 13 36.26 6.07 5.42
CA GLN A 13 36.39 5.27 6.61
C GLN A 13 37.05 6.12 7.69
N GLU A 14 36.28 6.64 8.63
CA GLU A 14 36.78 7.14 9.88
C GLU A 14 36.06 6.41 11.02
N SER A 15 36.89 5.79 11.90
CA SER A 15 36.48 5.19 13.17
C SER A 15 35.34 4.18 13.18
N GLY A 16 35.34 3.18 12.28
CA GLY A 16 34.47 1.99 12.42
C GLY A 16 32.95 2.19 12.17
N LYS A 17 32.52 3.36 11.74
CA LYS A 17 31.12 3.65 11.38
C LYS A 17 31.04 4.08 9.93
N VAL A 18 30.42 3.28 9.09
CA VAL A 18 30.10 3.67 7.71
C VAL A 18 28.92 4.66 7.77
N ILE A 19 29.18 5.93 7.51
CA ILE A 19 28.14 6.96 7.40
C ILE A 19 27.74 7.04 5.93
N TYR A 20 26.52 6.58 5.61
CA TYR A 20 25.93 6.75 4.29
C TYR A 20 25.43 8.19 4.14
N GLN A 21 26.08 8.97 3.27
CA GLN A 21 25.59 10.28 2.85
C GLN A 21 25.03 10.20 1.44
N PRO A 22 23.70 10.29 1.24
CA PRO A 22 23.13 10.37 -0.10
C PRO A 22 23.44 11.73 -0.74
N ARG A 23 23.86 11.71 -2.01
CA ARG A 23 24.05 12.95 -2.80
C ARG A 23 22.73 13.69 -2.97
N ALA A 24 22.71 15.00 -2.82
CA ALA A 24 21.52 15.86 -2.87
C ALA A 24 20.66 15.69 -4.15
N GLY A 25 21.23 15.30 -5.28
CA GLY A 25 20.50 15.04 -6.54
C GLY A 25 19.76 13.70 -6.61
N VAL A 26 20.06 12.74 -5.70
CA VAL A 26 19.44 11.40 -5.67
C VAL A 26 18.17 11.40 -4.82
N ILE A 27 18.03 12.36 -3.90
CA ILE A 27 16.90 12.46 -2.97
C ILE A 27 15.62 12.88 -3.71
N ALA A 28 15.70 13.86 -4.63
CA ALA A 28 14.54 14.33 -5.38
C ALA A 28 13.92 13.26 -6.29
N ASN A 29 14.74 12.36 -6.86
CA ASN A 29 14.25 11.24 -7.69
C ASN A 29 13.68 10.07 -6.85
N ARG A 30 14.15 9.86 -5.62
CA ARG A 30 13.59 8.81 -4.75
C ARG A 30 12.19 9.16 -4.25
N GLU A 31 11.94 10.39 -3.86
CA GLU A 31 10.63 10.83 -3.35
C GLU A 31 9.54 10.75 -4.42
N CYS A 32 9.88 10.98 -5.69
CA CYS A 32 8.92 10.91 -6.79
C CYS A 32 8.57 9.47 -7.20
N MET A 33 9.49 8.51 -6.99
CA MET A 33 9.30 7.11 -7.39
C MET A 33 8.60 6.23 -6.34
N ASP A 34 8.64 6.60 -5.06
CA ASP A 34 8.15 5.74 -3.98
C ASP A 34 6.64 5.48 -4.05
N TRP A 35 5.82 6.48 -4.37
CA TRP A 35 4.37 6.28 -4.47
C TRP A 35 3.99 5.35 -5.63
N GLN A 36 4.72 5.39 -6.76
CA GLN A 36 4.48 4.50 -7.90
C GLN A 36 4.80 3.05 -7.56
N VAL A 37 5.85 2.82 -6.76
CA VAL A 37 6.19 1.48 -6.26
C VAL A 37 5.05 0.93 -5.38
N TYR A 38 4.51 1.73 -4.47
CA TYR A 38 3.40 1.31 -3.63
C TYR A 38 2.11 1.14 -4.44
N LEU A 39 1.85 1.98 -5.43
CA LEU A 39 0.70 1.81 -6.32
C LEU A 39 0.81 0.52 -7.15
N ALA A 40 1.99 0.20 -7.66
CA ALA A 40 2.24 -1.07 -8.34
C ALA A 40 2.02 -2.27 -7.40
N LYS A 41 2.49 -2.20 -6.15
CA LYS A 41 2.21 -3.22 -5.13
C LYS A 41 0.72 -3.37 -4.86
N ALA A 42 -0.03 -2.26 -4.81
CA ALA A 42 -1.49 -2.29 -4.62
C ALA A 42 -2.18 -3.01 -5.79
N LYS A 43 -1.87 -2.63 -7.03
CA LYS A 43 -2.42 -3.26 -8.23
C LYS A 43 -2.08 -4.76 -8.30
N ASN A 44 -0.84 -5.14 -8.00
CA ASN A 44 -0.41 -6.53 -8.00
C ASN A 44 -1.11 -7.36 -6.91
N ASN A 45 -1.28 -6.82 -5.70
CA ASN A 45 -2.04 -7.51 -4.65
C ASN A 45 -3.51 -7.67 -5.02
N LEU A 46 -4.13 -6.66 -5.66
CA LEU A 46 -5.52 -6.76 -6.12
C LEU A 46 -5.67 -7.85 -7.19
N HIS A 47 -4.77 -7.91 -8.17
CA HIS A 47 -4.75 -8.96 -9.18
C HIS A 47 -4.56 -10.35 -8.55
N THR A 48 -3.65 -10.48 -7.57
CA THR A 48 -3.45 -11.74 -6.85
C THR A 48 -4.70 -12.13 -6.06
N ALA A 49 -5.40 -11.18 -5.45
CA ALA A 49 -6.66 -11.45 -4.76
C ALA A 49 -7.74 -11.97 -5.71
N GLN A 50 -7.84 -11.40 -6.92
CA GLN A 50 -8.77 -11.86 -7.97
C GLN A 50 -8.44 -13.29 -8.42
N SER A 51 -7.15 -13.59 -8.64
CA SER A 51 -6.70 -14.92 -9.02
C SER A 51 -6.97 -15.96 -7.94
N ALA A 52 -6.70 -15.62 -6.66
CA ALA A 52 -6.99 -16.50 -5.53
C ALA A 52 -8.50 -16.77 -5.39
N TYR A 53 -9.34 -15.75 -5.58
CA TYR A 53 -10.79 -15.92 -5.57
C TYR A 53 -11.27 -16.89 -6.66
N ALA A 54 -10.75 -16.74 -7.89
CA ALA A 54 -11.08 -17.62 -9.01
C ALA A 54 -10.66 -19.08 -8.75
N GLN A 55 -9.56 -19.28 -8.01
CA GLN A 55 -9.06 -20.60 -7.58
C GLN A 55 -9.76 -21.12 -6.32
N ARG A 56 -10.74 -20.39 -5.77
CA ARG A 56 -11.47 -20.71 -4.52
C ARG A 56 -10.57 -20.71 -3.26
N ASP A 57 -9.41 -20.08 -3.32
CA ASP A 57 -8.55 -19.80 -2.16
C ASP A 57 -9.00 -18.49 -1.51
N PHE A 58 -10.00 -18.59 -0.62
CA PHE A 58 -10.68 -17.44 -0.03
C PHE A 58 -9.85 -16.77 1.07
N ASP A 59 -9.00 -17.52 1.75
CA ASP A 59 -8.09 -16.98 2.77
C ASP A 59 -7.03 -16.10 2.10
N SER A 60 -6.33 -16.61 1.08
CA SER A 60 -5.37 -15.81 0.30
C SER A 60 -6.03 -14.62 -0.40
N CYS A 61 -7.24 -14.78 -0.96
CA CYS A 61 -7.98 -13.68 -1.55
C CYS A 61 -8.18 -12.54 -0.54
N THR A 62 -8.63 -12.85 0.66
CA THR A 62 -8.91 -11.89 1.72
C THR A 62 -7.63 -11.19 2.19
N SER A 63 -6.56 -11.94 2.40
CA SER A 63 -5.26 -11.41 2.78
C SER A 63 -4.70 -10.45 1.71
N ARG A 64 -4.72 -10.83 0.44
CA ARG A 64 -4.24 -9.99 -0.67
C ARG A 64 -5.11 -8.76 -0.89
N ALA A 65 -6.43 -8.87 -0.75
CA ALA A 65 -7.35 -7.73 -0.81
C ALA A 65 -7.00 -6.65 0.23
N TYR A 66 -6.69 -7.06 1.45
CA TYR A 66 -6.22 -6.14 2.49
C TYR A 66 -4.92 -5.43 2.09
N PHE A 67 -3.89 -6.17 1.63
CA PHE A 67 -2.64 -5.55 1.23
C PHE A 67 -2.76 -4.65 0.00
N ALA A 68 -3.72 -4.89 -0.88
CA ALA A 68 -4.02 -3.99 -1.98
C ALA A 68 -4.46 -2.61 -1.46
N VAL A 69 -5.38 -2.58 -0.51
CA VAL A 69 -5.85 -1.34 0.14
C VAL A 69 -4.71 -0.64 0.88
N PHE A 70 -4.00 -1.37 1.72
CA PHE A 70 -2.90 -0.83 2.53
C PHE A 70 -1.82 -0.13 1.67
N HIS A 71 -1.39 -0.76 0.59
CA HIS A 71 -0.40 -0.16 -0.30
C HIS A 71 -0.97 1.02 -1.12
N ALA A 72 -2.25 0.99 -1.49
CA ALA A 72 -2.88 2.11 -2.17
C ALA A 72 -2.97 3.36 -1.27
N GLU A 73 -3.32 3.18 0.02
CA GLU A 73 -3.34 4.26 1.01
C GLU A 73 -1.94 4.87 1.19
N ILE A 74 -0.89 4.04 1.29
CA ILE A 74 0.49 4.52 1.36
C ILE A 74 0.85 5.34 0.12
N ALA A 75 0.52 4.85 -1.08
CA ALA A 75 0.77 5.58 -2.32
C ALA A 75 0.10 6.96 -2.32
N ALA A 76 -1.17 7.03 -1.87
CA ALA A 76 -1.89 8.29 -1.77
C ALA A 76 -1.25 9.25 -0.76
N LEU A 77 -0.86 8.75 0.42
CA LEU A 77 -0.19 9.54 1.44
C LEU A 77 1.14 10.11 0.92
N ILE A 78 1.95 9.30 0.25
CA ILE A 78 3.23 9.75 -0.32
C ILE A 78 3.01 10.81 -1.40
N LYS A 79 2.11 10.59 -2.35
CA LYS A 79 1.92 11.49 -3.50
C LYS A 79 1.25 12.81 -3.12
N LEU A 80 0.22 12.74 -2.27
CA LEU A 80 -0.67 13.88 -2.04
C LEU A 80 -0.36 14.67 -0.75
N THR A 81 0.60 14.19 0.06
CA THR A 81 0.98 14.84 1.32
C THR A 81 2.48 14.79 1.55
N ALA A 82 2.94 15.50 2.59
CA ALA A 82 4.32 15.38 3.09
C ALA A 82 4.49 14.24 4.12
N PHE A 83 3.49 13.40 4.32
CA PHE A 83 3.54 12.33 5.30
C PHE A 83 4.52 11.23 4.85
N ARG A 84 5.50 10.95 5.69
CA ARG A 84 6.53 9.93 5.46
C ARG A 84 6.74 9.13 6.74
N GLN A 85 7.07 7.85 6.57
CA GLN A 85 7.35 6.94 7.67
C GLN A 85 8.50 6.00 7.27
N ASP A 86 9.41 5.73 8.20
CA ASP A 86 10.44 4.70 8.03
C ASP A 86 9.83 3.29 8.02
N ARG A 87 8.76 3.11 8.79
CA ARG A 87 7.97 1.88 8.86
C ARG A 87 6.49 2.20 8.80
N TRP A 88 5.80 1.60 7.85
CA TRP A 88 4.38 1.77 7.64
C TRP A 88 3.58 0.86 8.60
N GLY A 89 3.06 1.44 9.68
CA GLY A 89 2.15 0.76 10.61
C GLY A 89 0.71 0.82 10.09
N HIS A 90 -0.04 -0.27 10.26
CA HIS A 90 -1.42 -0.40 9.75
C HIS A 90 -2.34 0.69 10.30
N ASP A 91 -2.39 0.83 11.64
CA ASP A 91 -3.24 1.82 12.29
C ASP A 91 -2.89 3.25 11.89
N ARG A 92 -1.58 3.53 11.78
CA ARG A 92 -1.09 4.86 11.44
C ARG A 92 -1.41 5.25 10.00
N VAL A 93 -1.30 4.34 9.07
CA VAL A 93 -1.65 4.57 7.66
C VAL A 93 -3.13 4.87 7.53
N GLN A 94 -3.99 4.05 8.14
CA GLN A 94 -5.43 4.22 8.10
C GLN A 94 -5.88 5.53 8.77
N GLU A 95 -5.37 5.82 9.96
CA GLU A 95 -5.69 7.05 10.69
C GLU A 95 -5.36 8.28 9.84
N GLU A 96 -4.15 8.33 9.29
CA GLU A 96 -3.67 9.46 8.52
C GLU A 96 -4.40 9.58 7.18
N PHE A 97 -4.67 8.47 6.48
CA PHE A 97 -5.46 8.47 5.26
C PHE A 97 -6.86 9.04 5.51
N ASN A 98 -7.56 8.55 6.53
CA ASN A 98 -8.89 9.03 6.88
C ASN A 98 -8.89 10.50 7.30
N ARG A 99 -7.91 10.92 8.10
CA ARG A 99 -7.76 12.31 8.54
C ARG A 99 -7.57 13.25 7.37
N GLN A 100 -6.60 12.94 6.48
CA GLN A 100 -6.22 13.82 5.39
C GLN A 100 -7.25 13.86 4.26
N PHE A 101 -7.76 12.71 3.85
CA PHE A 101 -8.45 12.59 2.57
C PHE A 101 -9.95 12.39 2.68
N VAL A 102 -10.44 11.78 3.76
CA VAL A 102 -11.88 11.55 3.95
C VAL A 102 -12.49 12.69 4.77
N ARG A 103 -11.90 13.02 5.91
CA ARG A 103 -12.50 14.00 6.85
C ARG A 103 -12.16 15.44 6.49
N SER A 104 -10.89 15.75 6.23
CA SER A 104 -10.41 17.11 6.04
C SER A 104 -10.61 17.59 4.59
N ARG A 105 -9.92 16.98 3.65
CA ARG A 105 -9.90 17.44 2.25
C ARG A 105 -11.04 16.90 1.40
N LYS A 106 -11.77 15.90 1.87
CA LYS A 106 -12.88 15.21 1.16
C LYS A 106 -12.51 14.77 -0.26
N VAL A 107 -11.26 14.33 -0.45
CA VAL A 107 -10.76 13.82 -1.74
C VAL A 107 -11.41 12.50 -2.09
N PHE A 108 -11.67 11.67 -1.06
CA PHE A 108 -12.33 10.38 -1.21
C PHE A 108 -13.67 10.35 -0.47
N PRO A 109 -14.66 9.60 -0.97
CA PRO A 109 -15.97 9.51 -0.35
C PRO A 109 -15.91 8.85 1.03
N ALA A 110 -16.83 9.26 1.91
CA ALA A 110 -16.91 8.74 3.29
C ALA A 110 -17.15 7.21 3.35
N SER A 111 -17.71 6.61 2.29
CA SER A 111 -17.91 5.15 2.20
C SER A 111 -16.61 4.34 2.26
N LEU A 112 -15.47 4.98 1.95
CA LEU A 112 -14.16 4.32 2.00
C LEU A 112 -13.55 4.27 3.41
N GLN A 113 -14.08 5.07 4.35
CA GLN A 113 -13.48 5.24 5.67
C GLN A 113 -13.32 3.94 6.47
N SER A 114 -14.28 3.01 6.37
CA SER A 114 -14.27 1.75 7.13
C SER A 114 -13.54 0.61 6.44
N ILE A 115 -13.20 0.75 5.14
CA ILE A 115 -12.70 -0.38 4.33
C ILE A 115 -11.44 -1.00 4.91
N HIS A 116 -10.48 -0.18 5.30
CA HIS A 116 -9.21 -0.67 5.87
C HIS A 116 -9.46 -1.56 7.10
N ASN A 117 -10.22 -1.07 8.08
CA ASN A 117 -10.49 -1.81 9.32
C ASN A 117 -11.29 -3.09 9.06
N ASP A 118 -12.30 -3.02 8.19
CA ASP A 118 -13.10 -4.19 7.84
C ASP A 118 -12.20 -5.29 7.23
N LEU A 119 -11.31 -4.90 6.31
CA LEU A 119 -10.39 -5.84 5.67
C LEU A 119 -9.29 -6.32 6.63
N PHE A 120 -8.77 -5.44 7.51
CA PHE A 120 -7.77 -5.82 8.50
C PHE A 120 -8.27 -6.91 9.43
N GLY A 121 -9.48 -6.77 9.97
CA GLY A 121 -10.09 -7.79 10.81
C GLY A 121 -10.32 -9.12 10.08
N ARG A 122 -10.72 -9.08 8.78
CA ARG A 122 -10.91 -10.29 7.98
C ARG A 122 -9.59 -10.97 7.62
N ARG A 123 -8.56 -10.18 7.29
CA ARG A 123 -7.21 -10.69 7.09
C ARG A 123 -6.69 -11.39 8.34
N HIS A 124 -6.92 -10.83 9.54
CA HIS A 124 -6.49 -11.45 10.77
C HIS A 124 -7.08 -12.86 10.94
N ILE A 125 -8.36 -13.05 10.60
CA ILE A 125 -8.99 -14.36 10.60
C ILE A 125 -8.32 -15.29 9.57
N ALA A 126 -8.13 -14.81 8.35
CA ALA A 126 -7.55 -15.60 7.26
C ALA A 126 -6.11 -16.07 7.55
N ASP A 127 -5.26 -15.19 8.13
CA ASP A 127 -3.83 -15.45 8.27
C ASP A 127 -3.46 -16.11 9.61
N TYR A 128 -4.25 -15.88 10.69
CA TYR A 128 -3.81 -16.20 12.05
C TYR A 128 -4.78 -17.08 12.86
N THR A 129 -5.89 -17.49 12.29
CA THR A 129 -6.84 -18.38 13.00
C THR A 129 -7.04 -19.69 12.25
N ALA A 130 -7.62 -20.68 12.92
CA ALA A 130 -8.01 -21.95 12.30
C ALA A 130 -9.34 -21.86 11.50
N GLN A 131 -9.96 -20.68 11.45
CA GLN A 131 -11.21 -20.46 10.73
C GLN A 131 -10.94 -20.10 9.27
N HIS A 132 -11.58 -20.80 8.35
CA HIS A 132 -11.53 -20.46 6.94
C HIS A 132 -12.50 -19.32 6.59
N VAL A 133 -12.09 -18.46 5.70
CA VAL A 133 -12.93 -17.40 5.15
C VAL A 133 -13.94 -18.00 4.17
N SER A 134 -15.23 -17.68 4.37
CA SER A 134 -16.27 -18.12 3.43
C SER A 134 -16.21 -17.35 2.10
N VAL A 135 -16.72 -17.95 1.02
CA VAL A 135 -16.83 -17.32 -0.30
C VAL A 135 -17.50 -15.95 -0.23
N ARG A 136 -18.57 -15.81 0.55
CA ARG A 136 -19.31 -14.55 0.71
C ARG A 136 -18.48 -13.44 1.36
N ILE A 137 -17.63 -13.81 2.32
CA ILE A 137 -16.72 -12.86 2.97
C ILE A 137 -15.61 -12.45 2.00
N ALA A 138 -14.97 -13.42 1.32
CA ALA A 138 -13.92 -13.16 0.34
C ALA A 138 -14.41 -12.26 -0.80
N GLU A 139 -15.61 -12.53 -1.34
CA GLU A 139 -16.23 -11.71 -2.37
C GLU A 139 -16.44 -10.26 -1.90
N ARG A 140 -16.93 -10.07 -0.67
CA ARG A 140 -17.10 -8.73 -0.09
C ARG A 140 -15.75 -8.02 0.07
N CYS A 141 -14.73 -8.72 0.57
CA CYS A 141 -13.39 -8.15 0.74
C CYS A 141 -12.80 -7.73 -0.62
N LEU A 142 -12.89 -8.59 -1.62
CA LEU A 142 -12.40 -8.31 -2.96
C LEU A 142 -13.10 -7.09 -3.59
N ARG A 143 -14.44 -7.04 -3.52
CA ARG A 143 -15.22 -5.92 -4.03
C ARG A 143 -14.84 -4.59 -3.34
N ARG A 144 -14.71 -4.58 -2.00
CA ARG A 144 -14.34 -3.39 -1.24
C ARG A 144 -12.92 -2.94 -1.55
N ALA A 145 -11.99 -3.89 -1.68
CA ALA A 145 -10.62 -3.57 -2.09
C ALA A 145 -10.57 -2.99 -3.51
N THR A 146 -11.33 -3.57 -4.44
CA THR A 146 -11.44 -3.05 -5.82
C THR A 146 -11.98 -1.62 -5.81
N GLU A 147 -13.07 -1.36 -5.07
CA GLU A 147 -13.66 -0.02 -4.93
C GLU A 147 -12.59 0.99 -4.48
N MET A 148 -11.89 0.71 -3.39
CA MET A 148 -10.92 1.64 -2.82
C MET A 148 -9.71 1.86 -3.73
N VAL A 149 -9.13 0.78 -4.26
CA VAL A 149 -7.96 0.87 -5.16
C VAL A 149 -8.32 1.65 -6.43
N THR A 150 -9.50 1.42 -7.01
CA THR A 150 -9.97 2.15 -8.20
C THR A 150 -10.10 3.64 -7.94
N HIS A 151 -10.69 4.04 -6.82
CA HIS A 151 -10.79 5.45 -6.44
C HIS A 151 -9.42 6.11 -6.28
N ILE A 152 -8.50 5.43 -5.58
CA ILE A 152 -7.14 5.95 -5.35
C ILE A 152 -6.38 6.05 -6.68
N VAL A 153 -6.41 5.02 -7.52
CA VAL A 153 -5.79 5.04 -8.86
C VAL A 153 -6.32 6.20 -9.69
N GLY A 154 -7.64 6.40 -9.71
CA GLY A 154 -8.28 7.50 -10.46
C GLY A 154 -7.77 8.87 -10.04
N VAL A 155 -7.52 9.08 -8.74
CA VAL A 155 -6.97 10.36 -8.24
C VAL A 155 -5.47 10.47 -8.50
N LEU A 156 -4.71 9.37 -8.32
CA LEU A 156 -3.26 9.41 -8.46
C LEU A 156 -2.78 9.44 -9.92
N GLU A 157 -3.53 8.88 -10.86
CA GLU A 157 -3.16 8.82 -12.27
C GLU A 157 -3.96 9.83 -13.13
N ALA A 158 -4.74 10.70 -12.49
CA ALA A 158 -5.38 11.82 -13.18
C ALA A 158 -4.32 12.73 -13.83
N PRO A 159 -4.55 13.19 -15.08
CA PRO A 159 -3.64 14.04 -15.83
C PRO A 159 -3.41 15.40 -15.18
#